data_38a7e6c574f4e07cba3f97237d126858
#
_entry.id   38a7e6c574f4e07cba3f97237d126858
#
_cell.length_a   1.000
_cell.length_b   1.000
_cell.length_c   1.000
_cell.angle_alpha   90.00
_cell.angle_beta   90.00
_cell.angle_gamma   90.00
#
_symmetry.space_group_name_H-M   'P 1'
#
loop_
_entity.id
_entity.type
_entity.pdbx_description
1 polymer ?
#
loop_
_entity_poly.entity_id
_entity_poly.type
_entity_poly.pdbx_seq_one_letter_code
_entity_poly.pdbx_strand_id
1 'polypeptide(L)'
;SSSSAASDVYKRQVNKKLVYGRMTGWGQHGSLSQAAGHDINYISLTGALDAIGRKGEKPVPPLNLVGDFGGGALYLAMGMLAALHEANNSGEGQVVDCAMTDGSASLMSMFYGFTSSKIWQNTRGSNLLDTGAHFYDVYETKDNKFISIGSIEPQFYALLLEKAGIEDPDFDDQMNREKWPLLKIKIEDIFKTKTRDEWCNLMEGTDVCFSPVLSIHEAPKHQHNIDRETFVEIDGVIQPNVAPRFSRTESKINGPSVMNGEHNETALMDWGINEEKIKSIF
;
A
#
# COMPACT_ATOMS: atom_id res chain seq x y z
N SER A 1 19.56 -6.17 22.88
CA SER A 1 18.58 -5.08 22.62
C SER A 1 18.67 -3.90 23.60
N SER A 2 19.36 -4.01 24.72
CA SER A 2 19.61 -2.87 25.63
C SER A 2 20.55 -1.80 25.07
N SER A 3 21.29 -2.10 23.99
CA SER A 3 22.26 -1.17 23.41
C SER A 3 21.63 -0.05 22.55
N SER A 4 20.42 -0.25 22.01
CA SER A 4 19.81 0.77 21.13
C SER A 4 19.22 1.96 21.90
N ALA A 5 18.62 1.73 23.06
CA ALA A 5 18.06 2.81 23.90
C ALA A 5 19.15 3.70 24.52
N ALA A 6 20.31 3.13 24.85
CA ALA A 6 21.47 3.89 25.31
C ALA A 6 22.16 4.66 24.18
N SER A 7 22.09 4.15 22.97
CA SER A 7 22.76 4.70 21.79
C SER A 7 22.19 6.05 21.35
N ASP A 8 20.87 6.23 21.33
CA ASP A 8 20.26 7.50 20.91
C ASP A 8 20.43 8.61 21.96
N VAL A 9 20.42 8.27 23.25
CA VAL A 9 20.72 9.21 24.35
C VAL A 9 22.14 9.73 24.20
N TYR A 10 23.12 8.86 23.99
CA TYR A 10 24.52 9.24 23.81
C TYR A 10 24.73 10.10 22.56
N LYS A 11 24.15 9.72 21.43
CA LYS A 11 24.27 10.45 20.17
C LYS A 11 23.66 11.85 20.24
N ARG A 12 22.54 12.02 20.96
CA ARG A 12 21.91 13.34 21.19
C ARG A 12 22.74 14.25 22.10
N GLN A 13 23.61 13.70 22.95
CA GLN A 13 24.57 14.52 23.71
C GLN A 13 25.60 15.19 22.78
N VAL A 14 25.96 14.52 21.68
CA VAL A 14 26.88 15.06 20.66
C VAL A 14 26.16 15.99 19.70
N ASN A 15 24.97 15.64 19.26
CA ASN A 15 24.13 16.42 18.36
C ASN A 15 22.71 16.61 18.93
N LYS A 16 22.46 17.78 19.51
CA LYS A 16 21.16 18.13 20.11
C LYS A 16 20.01 18.14 19.10
N LYS A 17 20.30 18.36 17.81
CA LYS A 17 19.31 18.36 16.73
C LYS A 17 19.06 16.98 16.12
N LEU A 18 19.67 15.92 16.66
CA LEU A 18 19.53 14.59 16.09
C LEU A 18 18.08 14.11 16.17
N VAL A 19 17.51 13.78 15.01
CA VAL A 19 16.27 13.03 14.87
C VAL A 19 16.62 11.55 14.75
N TYR A 20 16.05 10.73 15.62
CA TYR A 20 16.33 9.30 15.68
C TYR A 20 15.05 8.47 15.43
N GLY A 21 14.91 7.91 14.24
CA GLY A 21 13.77 7.05 13.88
C GLY A 21 13.95 5.62 14.38
N ARG A 22 12.94 5.08 15.05
CA ARG A 22 12.86 3.69 15.50
C ARG A 22 11.64 3.03 14.87
N MET A 23 11.85 2.22 13.84
CA MET A 23 10.79 1.43 13.25
C MET A 23 10.80 0.02 13.84
N THR A 24 9.67 -0.41 14.37
CA THR A 24 9.49 -1.72 14.98
C THR A 24 8.10 -2.26 14.64
N GLY A 25 7.88 -3.55 14.83
CA GLY A 25 6.56 -4.15 14.63
C GLY A 25 5.56 -3.73 15.70
N TRP A 26 5.98 -3.82 16.97
CA TRP A 26 5.10 -3.69 18.13
C TRP A 26 5.25 -2.38 18.92
N GLY A 27 6.20 -1.52 18.56
CA GLY A 27 6.56 -0.34 19.34
C GLY A 27 7.64 -0.60 20.39
N GLN A 28 8.11 0.49 21.03
CA GLN A 28 9.14 0.42 22.07
C GLN A 28 8.56 -0.02 23.44
N HIS A 29 7.25 0.00 23.58
CA HIS A 29 6.53 -0.32 24.82
C HIS A 29 5.39 -1.32 24.53
N GLY A 30 4.84 -1.90 25.59
CA GLY A 30 3.76 -2.89 25.50
C GLY A 30 4.24 -4.33 25.66
N SER A 31 3.31 -5.24 25.86
CA SER A 31 3.59 -6.65 26.20
C SER A 31 4.34 -7.41 25.11
N LEU A 32 4.22 -6.97 23.85
CA LEU A 32 4.85 -7.60 22.70
C LEU A 32 6.13 -6.90 22.21
N SER A 33 6.57 -5.82 22.86
CA SER A 33 7.73 -5.02 22.41
C SER A 33 9.03 -5.83 22.25
N GLN A 34 9.17 -6.95 22.95
CA GLN A 34 10.33 -7.86 22.87
C GLN A 34 10.02 -9.15 22.06
N ALA A 35 8.80 -9.29 21.53
CA ALA A 35 8.42 -10.45 20.75
C ALA A 35 8.82 -10.30 19.28
N ALA A 36 9.13 -11.41 18.63
CA ALA A 36 9.29 -11.44 17.18
C ALA A 36 7.93 -11.38 16.48
N GLY A 37 7.93 -10.88 15.25
CA GLY A 37 6.76 -10.83 14.39
C GLY A 37 7.12 -10.31 13.00
N HIS A 38 6.18 -10.41 12.08
CA HIS A 38 6.26 -9.89 10.72
C HIS A 38 4.97 -9.14 10.38
N ASP A 39 4.90 -8.50 9.21
CA ASP A 39 3.76 -7.72 8.73
C ASP A 39 2.41 -8.33 9.09
N ILE A 40 2.19 -9.59 8.71
CA ILE A 40 0.93 -10.32 8.94
C ILE A 40 0.52 -10.33 10.43
N ASN A 41 1.49 -10.39 11.35
CA ASN A 41 1.21 -10.40 12.79
C ASN A 41 0.83 -9.01 13.27
N TYR A 42 1.50 -7.97 12.77
CA TYR A 42 1.24 -6.58 13.15
C TYR A 42 -0.14 -6.13 12.72
N ILE A 43 -0.52 -6.40 11.45
CA ILE A 43 -1.84 -6.05 10.93
C ILE A 43 -2.98 -6.90 11.50
N SER A 44 -2.68 -8.08 12.05
CA SER A 44 -3.68 -8.93 12.71
C SER A 44 -4.29 -8.27 13.95
N LEU A 45 -3.50 -7.50 14.70
CA LEU A 45 -3.97 -6.85 15.94
C LEU A 45 -4.73 -5.54 15.69
N THR A 46 -4.71 -5.03 14.47
CA THR A 46 -5.31 -3.73 14.12
C THR A 46 -6.70 -3.85 13.47
N GLY A 47 -7.19 -5.08 13.29
CA GLY A 47 -8.39 -5.34 12.51
C GLY A 47 -8.20 -5.28 11.00
N ALA A 48 -7.05 -4.83 10.50
CA ALA A 48 -6.80 -4.71 9.06
C ALA A 48 -6.83 -6.05 8.36
N LEU A 49 -6.11 -7.06 8.89
CA LEU A 49 -6.09 -8.38 8.28
C LEU A 49 -7.48 -9.03 8.27
N ASP A 50 -8.23 -8.92 9.37
CA ASP A 50 -9.58 -9.51 9.42
C ASP A 50 -10.53 -8.88 8.41
N ALA A 51 -10.38 -7.59 8.12
CA ALA A 51 -11.22 -6.87 7.15
C ALA A 51 -10.91 -7.22 5.69
N ILE A 52 -9.74 -7.79 5.38
CA ILE A 52 -9.29 -8.06 4.00
C ILE A 52 -9.56 -9.50 3.61
N GLY A 53 -10.35 -9.70 2.56
CA GLY A 53 -10.67 -11.01 2.00
C GLY A 53 -12.15 -11.12 1.61
N ARG A 54 -12.56 -12.32 1.19
CA ARG A 54 -13.90 -12.58 0.71
C ARG A 54 -14.81 -13.15 1.81
N LYS A 55 -16.13 -13.02 1.63
CA LYS A 55 -17.13 -13.52 2.55
C LYS A 55 -17.05 -15.04 2.69
N GLY A 56 -16.99 -15.52 3.94
CA GLY A 56 -16.93 -16.95 4.24
C GLY A 56 -15.55 -17.59 4.08
N GLU A 57 -14.55 -16.84 3.62
CA GLU A 57 -13.18 -17.32 3.46
C GLU A 57 -12.27 -16.82 4.60
N LYS A 58 -11.05 -17.36 4.65
CA LYS A 58 -10.00 -16.85 5.55
C LYS A 58 -9.59 -15.44 5.14
N PRO A 59 -9.12 -14.61 6.10
CA PRO A 59 -8.46 -13.35 5.76
C PRO A 59 -7.30 -13.56 4.77
N VAL A 60 -7.12 -12.63 3.86
CA VAL A 60 -6.07 -12.68 2.83
C VAL A 60 -5.00 -11.65 3.18
N PRO A 61 -3.73 -12.07 3.44
CA PRO A 61 -2.66 -11.12 3.68
C PRO A 61 -2.36 -10.31 2.40
N PRO A 62 -2.34 -8.97 2.49
CA PRO A 62 -2.09 -8.09 1.34
C PRO A 62 -0.60 -7.92 1.06
N LEU A 63 0.15 -9.02 0.98
CA LEU A 63 1.62 -9.02 1.01
C LEU A 63 2.11 -8.34 2.32
N ASN A 64 3.20 -7.58 2.25
CA ASN A 64 3.68 -6.74 3.34
C ASN A 64 3.47 -5.23 3.07
N LEU A 65 2.42 -4.90 2.27
CA LEU A 65 2.17 -3.52 1.84
C LEU A 65 1.52 -2.68 2.95
N VAL A 66 0.72 -3.28 3.82
CA VAL A 66 -0.04 -2.56 4.84
C VAL A 66 0.77 -2.33 6.11
N GLY A 67 1.45 -3.34 6.64
CA GLY A 67 2.25 -3.24 7.86
C GLY A 67 3.61 -2.61 7.62
N ASP A 68 4.49 -3.32 6.89
CA ASP A 68 5.89 -2.91 6.71
C ASP A 68 6.02 -1.59 5.95
N PHE A 69 5.29 -1.43 4.84
CA PHE A 69 5.42 -0.25 3.98
C PHE A 69 4.42 0.85 4.31
N GLY A 70 3.11 0.58 4.28
CA GLY A 70 2.08 1.61 4.51
C GLY A 70 2.11 2.16 5.92
N GLY A 71 1.94 1.30 6.93
CA GLY A 71 1.91 1.66 8.35
C GLY A 71 3.28 1.85 8.97
N GLY A 72 4.34 1.28 8.39
CA GLY A 72 5.72 1.35 8.88
C GLY A 72 6.55 2.40 8.16
N ALA A 73 7.10 2.04 7.00
CA ALA A 73 8.13 2.84 6.32
C ALA A 73 7.64 4.25 5.95
N LEU A 74 6.42 4.39 5.42
CA LEU A 74 5.89 5.71 5.06
C LEU A 74 5.59 6.57 6.30
N TYR A 75 5.06 5.98 7.38
CA TYR A 75 4.86 6.69 8.65
C TYR A 75 6.17 7.13 9.27
N LEU A 76 7.21 6.28 9.24
CA LEU A 76 8.53 6.66 9.72
C LEU A 76 9.10 7.81 8.88
N ALA A 77 9.06 7.73 7.56
CA ALA A 77 9.56 8.79 6.68
C ALA A 77 8.84 10.13 6.94
N MET A 78 7.51 10.12 7.04
CA MET A 78 6.71 11.30 7.40
C MET A 78 7.08 11.84 8.79
N GLY A 79 7.17 10.96 9.78
CA GLY A 79 7.51 11.35 11.17
C GLY A 79 8.91 11.95 11.26
N MET A 80 9.89 11.38 10.55
CA MET A 80 11.24 11.93 10.52
C MET A 80 11.31 13.29 9.82
N LEU A 81 10.60 13.49 8.70
CA LEU A 81 10.53 14.78 8.02
C LEU A 81 9.89 15.85 8.91
N ALA A 82 8.80 15.51 9.60
CA ALA A 82 8.15 16.40 10.56
C ALA A 82 9.08 16.76 11.73
N ALA A 83 9.77 15.76 12.28
CA ALA A 83 10.72 15.97 13.38
C ALA A 83 11.96 16.77 12.96
N LEU A 84 12.44 16.59 11.71
CA LEU A 84 13.52 17.42 11.16
C LEU A 84 13.09 18.88 10.99
N HIS A 85 11.85 19.10 10.50
CA HIS A 85 11.30 20.45 10.40
C HIS A 85 11.21 21.11 11.76
N GLU A 86 10.73 20.39 12.76
CA GLU A 86 10.62 20.87 14.15
C GLU A 86 12.04 21.18 14.71
N ALA A 87 13.00 20.26 14.58
CA ALA A 87 14.36 20.44 15.06
C ALA A 87 15.10 21.61 14.39
N ASN A 88 14.76 21.96 13.16
CA ASN A 88 15.29 23.15 12.51
C ASN A 88 14.74 24.45 13.11
N ASN A 89 13.51 24.42 13.66
CA ASN A 89 12.88 25.59 14.28
C ASN A 89 13.28 25.75 15.77
N SER A 90 13.25 24.65 16.54
CA SER A 90 13.53 24.67 17.99
C SER A 90 15.02 24.55 18.34
N GLY A 91 15.80 23.89 17.47
CA GLY A 91 17.17 23.50 17.77
C GLY A 91 17.29 22.16 18.50
N GLU A 92 16.19 21.45 18.74
CA GLU A 92 16.14 20.21 19.51
C GLU A 92 15.60 19.06 18.66
N GLY A 93 16.37 17.98 18.56
CA GLY A 93 15.94 16.74 17.92
C GLY A 93 15.18 15.83 18.88
N GLN A 94 14.59 14.78 18.35
CA GLN A 94 13.77 13.83 19.12
C GLN A 94 13.85 12.41 18.60
N VAL A 95 13.37 11.46 19.38
CA VAL A 95 13.11 10.09 18.95
C VAL A 95 11.72 10.03 18.30
N VAL A 96 11.63 9.38 17.15
CA VAL A 96 10.38 9.04 16.50
C VAL A 96 10.17 7.53 16.69
N ASP A 97 9.28 7.13 17.57
CA ASP A 97 8.85 5.73 17.72
C ASP A 97 7.76 5.45 16.67
N CYS A 98 8.04 4.56 15.75
CA CYS A 98 7.13 4.20 14.65
C CYS A 98 6.87 2.70 14.71
N ALA A 99 5.78 2.30 15.36
CA ALA A 99 5.33 0.93 15.37
C ALA A 99 4.46 0.64 14.14
N MET A 100 4.72 -0.46 13.45
CA MET A 100 3.89 -0.91 12.32
C MET A 100 2.45 -1.17 12.75
N THR A 101 2.24 -1.66 13.98
CA THR A 101 0.91 -1.82 14.58
C THR A 101 0.17 -0.48 14.68
N ASP A 102 0.83 0.57 15.18
CA ASP A 102 0.20 1.89 15.34
C ASP A 102 -0.14 2.52 13.99
N GLY A 103 0.80 2.48 13.04
CA GLY A 103 0.58 3.00 11.70
C GLY A 103 -0.51 2.24 10.95
N SER A 104 -0.54 0.91 11.05
CA SER A 104 -1.61 0.10 10.44
C SER A 104 -2.97 0.38 11.08
N ALA A 105 -3.04 0.57 12.40
CA ALA A 105 -4.26 0.99 13.08
C ALA A 105 -4.72 2.38 12.61
N SER A 106 -3.78 3.32 12.40
CA SER A 106 -4.08 4.64 11.86
C SER A 106 -4.67 4.56 10.45
N LEU A 107 -4.16 3.67 9.58
CA LEU A 107 -4.73 3.43 8.25
C LEU A 107 -6.18 2.92 8.32
N MET A 108 -6.57 2.25 9.39
CA MET A 108 -7.93 1.75 9.63
C MET A 108 -8.90 2.81 10.20
N SER A 109 -8.48 4.05 10.42
CA SER A 109 -9.29 5.09 11.09
C SER A 109 -10.67 5.28 10.46
N MET A 110 -10.76 5.28 9.11
CA MET A 110 -12.03 5.39 8.40
C MET A 110 -12.97 4.24 8.72
N PHE A 111 -12.46 3.01 8.77
CA PHE A 111 -13.26 1.79 9.03
C PHE A 111 -13.74 1.73 10.47
N TYR A 112 -12.95 2.19 11.43
CA TYR A 112 -13.40 2.38 12.81
C TYR A 112 -14.51 3.43 12.91
N GLY A 113 -14.40 4.54 12.15
CA GLY A 113 -15.45 5.54 12.04
C GLY A 113 -16.75 4.97 11.44
N PHE A 114 -16.65 4.20 10.37
CA PHE A 114 -17.79 3.54 9.74
C PHE A 114 -18.43 2.49 10.66
N THR A 115 -17.65 1.76 11.44
CA THR A 115 -18.15 0.82 12.43
C THR A 115 -18.92 1.54 13.53
N SER A 116 -18.39 2.63 14.06
CA SER A 116 -19.05 3.47 15.07
C SER A 116 -20.38 4.04 14.57
N SER A 117 -20.44 4.42 13.30
CA SER A 117 -21.63 4.95 12.63
C SER A 117 -22.59 3.86 12.13
N LYS A 118 -22.30 2.57 12.39
CA LYS A 118 -23.07 1.41 11.92
C LYS A 118 -23.19 1.28 10.40
N ILE A 119 -22.29 1.90 9.66
CA ILE A 119 -22.17 1.79 8.20
C ILE A 119 -21.39 0.54 7.83
N TRP A 120 -20.40 0.16 8.62
CA TRP A 120 -19.58 -1.03 8.44
C TRP A 120 -20.10 -2.20 9.28
N GLN A 121 -20.31 -3.34 8.62
CA GLN A 121 -20.65 -4.61 9.29
C GLN A 121 -19.37 -5.39 9.57
N ASN A 122 -19.32 -6.07 10.72
CA ASN A 122 -18.16 -6.89 11.11
C ASN A 122 -18.04 -8.22 10.34
N THR A 123 -18.85 -8.40 9.30
CA THR A 123 -18.76 -9.56 8.40
C THR A 123 -17.95 -9.17 7.19
N ARG A 124 -16.74 -9.72 7.05
CA ARG A 124 -15.88 -9.51 5.89
C ARG A 124 -16.59 -9.86 4.58
N GLY A 125 -16.36 -9.09 3.52
CA GLY A 125 -16.96 -9.30 2.21
C GLY A 125 -18.46 -9.03 2.16
N SER A 126 -18.97 -8.15 3.03
CA SER A 126 -20.38 -7.71 3.03
C SER A 126 -20.55 -6.20 3.00
N ASN A 127 -19.47 -5.46 2.94
CA ASN A 127 -19.44 -4.01 2.90
C ASN A 127 -19.11 -3.48 1.51
N LEU A 128 -19.15 -2.16 1.37
CA LEU A 128 -18.91 -1.52 0.07
C LEU A 128 -17.49 -1.73 -0.46
N LEU A 129 -16.48 -1.63 0.41
CA LEU A 129 -15.06 -1.62 0.00
C LEU A 129 -14.32 -2.95 0.25
N ASP A 130 -15.02 -3.96 0.76
CA ASP A 130 -14.44 -5.27 1.11
C ASP A 130 -14.94 -6.42 0.23
N THR A 131 -15.28 -6.12 -1.02
CA THR A 131 -15.86 -7.08 -2.00
C THR A 131 -17.33 -7.43 -1.76
N GLY A 132 -18.07 -6.75 -0.87
CA GLY A 132 -19.49 -7.00 -0.66
C GLY A 132 -20.35 -6.48 -1.81
N ALA A 133 -20.07 -5.27 -2.28
CA ALA A 133 -20.83 -4.62 -3.35
C ALA A 133 -20.48 -5.19 -4.73
N HIS A 134 -21.51 -5.38 -5.56
CA HIS A 134 -21.33 -5.86 -6.95
C HIS A 134 -20.63 -4.87 -7.87
N PHE A 135 -20.63 -3.59 -7.53
CA PHE A 135 -20.01 -2.50 -8.29
C PHE A 135 -18.61 -2.11 -7.75
N TYR A 136 -18.09 -2.85 -6.78
CA TYR A 136 -16.76 -2.64 -6.22
C TYR A 136 -16.08 -3.99 -5.94
N ASP A 137 -15.61 -4.63 -7.00
CA ASP A 137 -14.94 -5.94 -6.90
C ASP A 137 -14.09 -6.23 -8.15
N VAL A 138 -13.44 -7.38 -8.11
CA VAL A 138 -12.67 -8.00 -9.19
C VAL A 138 -13.50 -9.11 -9.81
N TYR A 139 -13.57 -9.16 -11.14
CA TYR A 139 -14.32 -10.14 -11.90
C TYR A 139 -13.47 -10.87 -12.92
N GLU A 140 -13.76 -12.16 -13.11
CA GLU A 140 -13.11 -12.99 -14.12
C GLU A 140 -13.71 -12.73 -15.51
N THR A 141 -12.85 -12.71 -16.52
CA THR A 141 -13.22 -12.53 -17.92
C THR A 141 -13.17 -13.84 -18.68
N LYS A 142 -13.69 -13.86 -19.93
CA LYS A 142 -13.76 -15.04 -20.79
C LYS A 142 -12.42 -15.76 -21.00
N ASP A 143 -11.33 -15.02 -20.94
CA ASP A 143 -9.96 -15.52 -21.13
C ASP A 143 -9.24 -15.86 -19.81
N ASN A 144 -9.99 -16.07 -18.72
CA ASN A 144 -9.50 -16.37 -17.37
C ASN A 144 -8.52 -15.32 -16.83
N LYS A 145 -8.66 -14.08 -17.27
CA LYS A 145 -8.01 -12.92 -16.70
C LYS A 145 -8.98 -12.18 -15.81
N PHE A 146 -8.55 -11.07 -15.22
CA PHE A 146 -9.38 -10.32 -14.27
C PHE A 146 -9.44 -8.85 -14.65
N ILE A 147 -10.58 -8.25 -14.31
CA ILE A 147 -10.83 -6.81 -14.33
C ILE A 147 -11.30 -6.36 -12.96
N SER A 148 -11.14 -5.08 -12.66
CA SER A 148 -11.68 -4.45 -11.47
C SER A 148 -12.65 -3.34 -11.87
N ILE A 149 -13.71 -3.21 -11.10
CA ILE A 149 -14.65 -2.08 -11.18
C ILE A 149 -14.78 -1.42 -9.81
N GLY A 150 -15.01 -0.11 -9.80
CA GLY A 150 -15.18 0.69 -8.59
C GLY A 150 -16.20 1.81 -8.78
N SER A 151 -17.31 1.54 -9.47
CA SER A 151 -18.35 2.49 -9.89
C SER A 151 -19.26 2.89 -8.73
N ILE A 152 -18.72 3.58 -7.72
CA ILE A 152 -19.45 3.90 -6.48
C ILE A 152 -20.52 4.98 -6.72
N GLU A 153 -20.16 6.06 -7.38
CA GLU A 153 -21.04 7.20 -7.63
C GLU A 153 -22.12 6.84 -8.67
N PRO A 154 -23.37 7.33 -8.52
CA PRO A 154 -24.49 6.94 -9.37
C PRO A 154 -24.24 7.16 -10.86
N GLN A 155 -23.53 8.24 -11.24
CA GLN A 155 -23.22 8.54 -12.65
C GLN A 155 -22.22 7.54 -13.24
N PHE A 156 -21.23 7.10 -12.47
CA PHE A 156 -20.25 6.10 -12.88
C PHE A 156 -20.90 4.69 -12.96
N TYR A 157 -21.80 4.40 -12.03
CA TYR A 157 -22.58 3.18 -12.05
C TYR A 157 -23.52 3.12 -13.26
N ALA A 158 -24.23 4.19 -13.57
CA ALA A 158 -25.07 4.25 -14.77
C ALA A 158 -24.25 4.01 -16.05
N LEU A 159 -23.05 4.58 -16.14
CA LEU A 159 -22.14 4.35 -17.27
C LEU A 159 -21.62 2.91 -17.31
N LEU A 160 -21.37 2.27 -16.15
CA LEU A 160 -21.04 0.84 -16.09
C LEU A 160 -22.17 -0.01 -16.69
N LEU A 161 -23.42 0.23 -16.30
CA LEU A 161 -24.58 -0.52 -16.82
C LEU A 161 -24.69 -0.34 -18.34
N GLU A 162 -24.59 0.89 -18.83
CA GLU A 162 -24.61 1.22 -20.27
C GLU A 162 -23.49 0.45 -21.04
N LYS A 163 -22.24 0.59 -20.58
CA LYS A 163 -21.08 -0.01 -21.27
C LYS A 163 -21.06 -1.54 -21.20
N ALA A 164 -21.59 -2.10 -20.12
CA ALA A 164 -21.73 -3.55 -19.96
C ALA A 164 -22.97 -4.11 -20.69
N GLY A 165 -23.89 -3.26 -21.16
CA GLY A 165 -25.15 -3.65 -21.80
C GLY A 165 -26.13 -4.27 -20.81
N ILE A 166 -26.20 -3.75 -19.59
CA ILE A 166 -27.08 -4.25 -18.52
C ILE A 166 -28.37 -3.45 -18.52
N GLU A 167 -29.48 -4.13 -18.89
CA GLU A 167 -30.82 -3.56 -18.91
C GLU A 167 -31.75 -4.19 -17.83
N ASP A 168 -31.19 -5.07 -16.98
CA ASP A 168 -31.93 -5.78 -15.94
C ASP A 168 -32.29 -4.81 -14.80
N PRO A 169 -33.62 -4.62 -14.50
CA PRO A 169 -34.08 -3.67 -13.48
C PRO A 169 -33.66 -4.04 -12.04
N ASP A 170 -33.15 -5.25 -11.80
CA ASP A 170 -32.58 -5.58 -10.49
C ASP A 170 -31.38 -4.70 -10.13
N PHE A 171 -30.69 -4.16 -11.14
CA PHE A 171 -29.54 -3.25 -10.96
C PHE A 171 -29.94 -1.78 -10.65
N ASP A 172 -31.21 -1.39 -10.76
CA ASP A 172 -31.64 -0.01 -10.52
C ASP A 172 -31.42 0.46 -9.08
N ASP A 173 -31.41 -0.45 -8.11
CA ASP A 173 -31.22 -0.19 -6.69
C ASP A 173 -29.77 -0.53 -6.25
N GLN A 174 -28.82 0.25 -6.75
CA GLN A 174 -27.38 0.05 -6.55
C GLN A 174 -27.00 -0.22 -5.09
N MET A 175 -27.55 0.54 -4.15
CA MET A 175 -27.12 0.55 -2.75
C MET A 175 -27.86 -0.47 -1.88
N ASN A 176 -28.77 -1.26 -2.45
CA ASN A 176 -29.49 -2.31 -1.75
C ASN A 176 -28.59 -3.52 -1.46
N ARG A 177 -28.07 -3.58 -0.25
CA ARG A 177 -27.13 -4.62 0.19
C ARG A 177 -27.71 -6.03 0.12
N GLU A 178 -29.04 -6.18 0.24
CA GLU A 178 -29.70 -7.49 0.17
C GLU A 178 -29.61 -8.07 -1.25
N LYS A 179 -29.61 -7.22 -2.26
CA LYS A 179 -29.46 -7.60 -3.67
C LYS A 179 -28.01 -7.87 -4.08
N TRP A 180 -27.02 -7.31 -3.41
CA TRP A 180 -25.61 -7.40 -3.83
C TRP A 180 -25.13 -8.83 -4.14
N PRO A 181 -25.42 -9.87 -3.32
CA PRO A 181 -24.96 -11.23 -3.63
C PRO A 181 -25.50 -11.77 -4.95
N LEU A 182 -26.77 -11.48 -5.27
CA LEU A 182 -27.39 -11.89 -6.53
C LEU A 182 -26.81 -11.09 -7.71
N LEU A 183 -26.69 -9.77 -7.55
CA LEU A 183 -26.14 -8.89 -8.59
C LEU A 183 -24.68 -9.21 -8.91
N LYS A 184 -23.90 -9.67 -7.93
CA LYS A 184 -22.53 -10.15 -8.17
C LYS A 184 -22.50 -11.37 -9.09
N ILE A 185 -23.39 -12.32 -8.92
CA ILE A 185 -23.47 -13.48 -9.82
C ILE A 185 -23.85 -13.04 -11.22
N LYS A 186 -24.86 -12.18 -11.37
CA LYS A 186 -25.31 -11.67 -12.67
C LYS A 186 -24.20 -10.90 -13.41
N ILE A 187 -23.50 -10.00 -12.73
CA ILE A 187 -22.46 -9.18 -13.35
C ILE A 187 -21.21 -10.01 -13.69
N GLU A 188 -20.89 -11.02 -12.89
CA GLU A 188 -19.82 -11.96 -13.19
C GLU A 188 -20.09 -12.75 -14.47
N ASP A 189 -21.32 -13.23 -14.67
CA ASP A 189 -21.73 -13.90 -15.89
C ASP A 189 -21.60 -12.97 -17.11
N ILE A 190 -21.91 -11.69 -16.95
CA ILE A 190 -21.74 -10.67 -17.99
C ILE A 190 -20.26 -10.48 -18.32
N PHE A 191 -19.39 -10.32 -17.32
CA PHE A 191 -17.96 -10.11 -17.55
C PHE A 191 -17.28 -11.33 -18.20
N LYS A 192 -17.78 -12.54 -17.97
CA LYS A 192 -17.34 -13.77 -18.64
C LYS A 192 -17.72 -13.85 -20.13
N THR A 193 -18.53 -12.94 -20.66
CA THR A 193 -18.89 -12.93 -22.10
C THR A 193 -17.80 -12.43 -23.03
N LYS A 194 -16.87 -11.61 -22.52
CA LYS A 194 -15.79 -11.01 -23.31
C LYS A 194 -14.44 -11.21 -22.64
N THR A 195 -13.37 -11.11 -23.40
CA THR A 195 -11.99 -11.12 -22.91
C THR A 195 -11.67 -9.83 -22.17
N ARG A 196 -10.61 -9.86 -21.33
CA ARG A 196 -10.12 -8.65 -20.65
C ARG A 196 -9.85 -7.50 -21.61
N ASP A 197 -9.21 -7.79 -22.74
CA ASP A 197 -8.86 -6.77 -23.74
C ASP A 197 -10.10 -6.18 -24.44
N GLU A 198 -11.13 -7.00 -24.69
CA GLU A 198 -12.41 -6.49 -25.22
C GLU A 198 -13.12 -5.57 -24.22
N TRP A 199 -13.06 -5.87 -22.91
CA TRP A 199 -13.57 -4.98 -21.87
C TRP A 199 -12.74 -3.70 -21.73
N CYS A 200 -11.42 -3.77 -21.82
CA CYS A 200 -10.56 -2.59 -21.85
C CYS A 200 -10.95 -1.64 -23.00
N ASN A 201 -11.15 -2.18 -24.20
CA ASN A 201 -11.57 -1.38 -25.37
C ASN A 201 -12.93 -0.68 -25.16
N LEU A 202 -13.82 -1.21 -24.32
CA LEU A 202 -15.13 -0.63 -24.06
C LEU A 202 -15.13 0.39 -22.90
N MET A 203 -14.30 0.18 -21.88
CA MET A 203 -14.44 0.86 -20.59
C MET A 203 -13.20 1.65 -20.16
N GLU A 204 -12.00 1.27 -20.58
CA GLU A 204 -10.78 1.95 -20.17
C GLU A 204 -10.74 3.38 -20.73
N GLY A 205 -10.31 4.33 -19.90
CA GLY A 205 -10.30 5.75 -20.27
C GLY A 205 -11.68 6.43 -20.23
N THR A 206 -12.71 5.73 -19.72
CA THR A 206 -14.04 6.30 -19.43
C THR A 206 -14.27 6.47 -17.94
N ASP A 207 -15.34 7.13 -17.54
CA ASP A 207 -15.70 7.34 -16.13
C ASP A 207 -16.40 6.12 -15.48
N VAL A 208 -16.23 4.92 -16.01
CA VAL A 208 -16.76 3.68 -15.42
C VAL A 208 -16.05 3.30 -14.12
N CYS A 209 -14.88 3.85 -13.83
CA CYS A 209 -13.98 3.40 -12.76
C CYS A 209 -13.56 1.94 -12.98
N PHE A 210 -13.03 1.65 -14.15
CA PHE A 210 -12.61 0.35 -14.63
C PHE A 210 -11.10 0.27 -14.79
N SER A 211 -10.52 -0.91 -14.51
CA SER A 211 -9.12 -1.22 -14.89
C SER A 211 -8.91 -2.72 -15.11
N PRO A 212 -8.02 -3.13 -16.02
CA PRO A 212 -7.54 -4.50 -16.05
C PRO A 212 -6.73 -4.80 -14.78
N VAL A 213 -6.85 -6.02 -14.24
CA VAL A 213 -5.93 -6.51 -13.23
C VAL A 213 -4.73 -7.11 -13.93
N LEU A 214 -3.58 -6.49 -13.74
CA LEU A 214 -2.35 -6.83 -14.43
C LEU A 214 -1.39 -7.60 -13.52
N SER A 215 -0.72 -8.58 -14.07
CA SER A 215 0.42 -9.22 -13.40
C SER A 215 1.62 -8.26 -13.32
N ILE A 216 2.61 -8.58 -12.47
CA ILE A 216 3.87 -7.83 -12.35
C ILE A 216 4.59 -7.72 -13.71
N HIS A 217 4.46 -8.72 -14.59
CA HIS A 217 5.06 -8.72 -15.91
C HIS A 217 4.28 -7.91 -16.95
N GLU A 218 2.98 -7.71 -16.74
CA GLU A 218 2.11 -6.92 -17.64
C GLU A 218 2.11 -5.44 -17.25
N ALA A 219 2.16 -5.12 -15.97
CA ALA A 219 2.05 -3.76 -15.46
C ALA A 219 3.03 -2.77 -16.12
N PRO A 220 4.33 -3.08 -16.34
CA PRO A 220 5.26 -2.17 -17.00
C PRO A 220 4.92 -1.88 -18.48
N LYS A 221 4.10 -2.74 -19.11
CA LYS A 221 3.73 -2.65 -20.53
C LYS A 221 2.41 -1.92 -20.78
N HIS A 222 1.68 -1.61 -19.72
CA HIS A 222 0.43 -0.89 -19.82
C HIS A 222 0.67 0.56 -20.28
N GLN A 223 -0.12 1.05 -21.26
CA GLN A 223 0.13 2.34 -21.89
C GLN A 223 0.21 3.49 -20.89
N HIS A 224 -0.71 3.56 -19.94
CA HIS A 224 -0.67 4.60 -18.89
C HIS A 224 0.63 4.57 -18.07
N ASN A 225 1.14 3.39 -17.75
CA ASN A 225 2.39 3.23 -17.01
C ASN A 225 3.62 3.63 -17.84
N ILE A 226 3.57 3.37 -19.17
CA ILE A 226 4.59 3.83 -20.13
C ILE A 226 4.57 5.36 -20.21
N ASP A 227 3.41 5.95 -20.46
CA ASP A 227 3.25 7.41 -20.59
C ASP A 227 3.67 8.18 -19.34
N ARG A 228 3.46 7.56 -18.17
CA ARG A 228 3.88 8.13 -16.88
C ARG A 228 5.29 7.75 -16.45
N GLU A 229 5.96 6.89 -17.21
CA GLU A 229 7.26 6.34 -16.78
C GLU A 229 7.19 5.78 -15.35
N THR A 230 6.12 5.02 -15.06
CA THR A 230 5.89 4.44 -13.73
C THR A 230 6.94 3.39 -13.40
N PHE A 231 7.49 2.75 -14.42
CA PHE A 231 8.57 1.78 -14.32
C PHE A 231 9.78 2.26 -15.11
N VAL A 232 10.96 1.81 -14.71
CA VAL A 232 12.23 2.10 -15.37
C VAL A 232 13.05 0.83 -15.46
N GLU A 233 13.82 0.69 -16.53
CA GLU A 233 14.80 -0.39 -16.68
C GLU A 233 16.21 0.16 -16.40
N ILE A 234 16.91 -0.46 -15.46
CA ILE A 234 18.28 -0.12 -15.09
C ILE A 234 19.09 -1.41 -15.07
N ASP A 235 20.11 -1.49 -15.91
CA ASP A 235 20.99 -2.66 -16.06
C ASP A 235 20.21 -3.96 -16.30
N GLY A 236 19.15 -3.89 -17.12
CA GLY A 236 18.30 -5.04 -17.46
C GLY A 236 17.26 -5.41 -16.40
N VAL A 237 17.14 -4.64 -15.32
CA VAL A 237 16.14 -4.83 -14.25
C VAL A 237 15.02 -3.81 -14.39
N ILE A 238 13.80 -4.29 -14.66
CA ILE A 238 12.60 -3.46 -14.63
C ILE A 238 12.16 -3.30 -13.18
N GLN A 239 12.02 -2.04 -12.74
CA GLN A 239 11.62 -1.70 -11.38
C GLN A 239 10.72 -0.46 -11.37
N PRO A 240 9.94 -0.24 -10.27
CA PRO A 240 9.21 1.02 -10.13
C PRO A 240 10.15 2.23 -10.15
N ASN A 241 9.73 3.27 -10.85
CA ASN A 241 10.43 4.54 -10.85
C ASN A 241 10.18 5.30 -9.53
N VAL A 242 10.85 6.43 -9.32
CA VAL A 242 10.73 7.24 -8.11
C VAL A 242 9.32 7.79 -7.92
N ALA A 243 8.86 7.76 -6.67
CA ALA A 243 7.64 8.40 -6.22
C ALA A 243 7.83 8.96 -4.79
N PRO A 244 7.26 10.15 -4.47
CA PRO A 244 6.55 11.08 -5.35
C PRO A 244 7.48 11.81 -6.33
N ARG A 245 6.88 12.46 -7.35
CA ARG A 245 7.61 13.29 -8.32
C ARG A 245 7.56 14.75 -7.91
N PHE A 246 8.70 15.38 -7.79
CA PHE A 246 8.83 16.78 -7.43
C PHE A 246 9.01 17.65 -8.68
N SER A 247 8.31 18.77 -8.74
CA SER A 247 8.36 19.67 -9.90
C SER A 247 9.68 20.45 -10.05
N ARG A 248 10.50 20.52 -9.01
CA ARG A 248 11.74 21.30 -8.97
C ARG A 248 12.96 20.51 -8.52
N THR A 249 12.82 19.65 -7.52
CA THR A 249 13.90 18.80 -6.96
C THR A 249 13.68 17.37 -7.43
N GLU A 250 14.19 17.06 -8.62
CA GLU A 250 14.00 15.74 -9.23
C GLU A 250 14.69 14.65 -8.41
N SER A 251 13.95 13.60 -8.09
CA SER A 251 14.49 12.40 -7.48
C SER A 251 15.01 11.45 -8.56
N LYS A 252 16.11 10.76 -8.29
CA LYS A 252 16.74 9.82 -9.23
C LYS A 252 17.03 8.50 -8.54
N ILE A 253 16.97 7.41 -9.30
CA ILE A 253 17.48 6.10 -8.89
C ILE A 253 18.98 6.08 -9.21
N ASN A 254 19.81 5.81 -8.20
CA ASN A 254 21.26 5.87 -8.34
C ASN A 254 21.87 4.60 -8.97
N GLY A 255 21.09 3.55 -9.12
CA GLY A 255 21.54 2.28 -9.69
C GLY A 255 20.58 1.13 -9.38
N PRO A 256 20.84 -0.07 -9.88
CA PRO A 256 20.07 -1.27 -9.57
C PRO A 256 20.30 -1.74 -8.13
N SER A 257 19.56 -2.74 -7.71
CA SER A 257 19.86 -3.47 -6.47
C SER A 257 21.24 -4.10 -6.56
N VAL A 258 22.04 -3.94 -5.53
CA VAL A 258 23.41 -4.44 -5.44
C VAL A 258 23.50 -5.73 -4.63
N MET A 259 24.58 -6.48 -4.80
CA MET A 259 24.86 -7.68 -4.00
C MET A 259 25.19 -7.30 -2.56
N ASN A 260 24.95 -8.23 -1.63
CA ASN A 260 25.26 -8.03 -0.23
C ASN A 260 26.75 -7.72 -0.05
N GLY A 261 27.04 -6.59 0.59
CA GLY A 261 28.41 -6.16 0.87
C GLY A 261 29.12 -5.41 -0.26
N GLU A 262 28.53 -5.28 -1.43
CA GLU A 262 29.15 -4.65 -2.61
C GLU A 262 29.63 -3.21 -2.34
N HIS A 263 28.93 -2.47 -1.51
CA HIS A 263 29.26 -1.08 -1.16
C HIS A 263 29.96 -0.93 0.20
N ASN A 264 30.42 -2.03 0.84
CA ASN A 264 30.98 -1.96 2.19
C ASN A 264 32.17 -0.96 2.29
N GLU A 265 33.08 -1.01 1.33
CA GLU A 265 34.25 -0.11 1.33
C GLU A 265 33.90 1.27 0.79
N THR A 266 33.23 1.34 -0.35
CA THR A 266 32.92 2.61 -1.03
C THR A 266 32.03 3.52 -0.20
N ALA A 267 31.00 2.98 0.44
CA ALA A 267 30.12 3.75 1.30
C ALA A 267 30.85 4.35 2.51
N LEU A 268 31.79 3.62 3.09
CA LEU A 268 32.59 4.14 4.22
C LEU A 268 33.59 5.22 3.76
N MET A 269 34.18 5.06 2.56
CA MET A 269 35.04 6.10 1.96
C MET A 269 34.25 7.38 1.68
N ASP A 270 33.05 7.28 1.13
CA ASP A 270 32.17 8.43 0.85
C ASP A 270 31.81 9.21 2.13
N TRP A 271 31.77 8.53 3.27
CA TRP A 271 31.60 9.14 4.59
C TRP A 271 32.90 9.67 5.21
N GLY A 272 34.01 9.66 4.46
CA GLY A 272 35.30 10.20 4.88
C GLY A 272 36.09 9.31 5.85
N ILE A 273 35.74 8.02 5.92
CA ILE A 273 36.53 7.06 6.71
C ILE A 273 37.72 6.63 5.89
N ASN A 274 38.93 6.75 6.47
CA ASN A 274 40.16 6.41 5.76
C ASN A 274 40.30 4.91 5.51
N GLU A 275 41.05 4.55 4.48
CA GLU A 275 41.22 3.18 3.99
C GLU A 275 41.82 2.21 5.06
N GLU A 276 42.76 2.69 5.88
CA GLU A 276 43.39 1.90 6.96
C GLU A 276 42.32 1.47 8.00
N LYS A 277 41.43 2.39 8.36
CA LYS A 277 40.35 2.13 9.29
C LYS A 277 39.31 1.18 8.69
N ILE A 278 38.98 1.33 7.40
CA ILE A 278 38.09 0.44 6.67
C ILE A 278 38.65 -0.99 6.68
N LYS A 279 39.94 -1.17 6.32
CA LYS A 279 40.61 -2.49 6.36
C LYS A 279 40.65 -3.14 7.75
N SER A 280 40.51 -2.36 8.81
CA SER A 280 40.45 -2.88 10.18
C SER A 280 39.03 -3.34 10.59
N ILE A 281 38.00 -3.01 9.79
CA ILE A 281 36.60 -3.37 10.05
C ILE A 281 36.23 -4.70 9.37
N PHE A 282 36.83 -4.98 8.22
CA PHE A 282 36.63 -6.18 7.42
C PHE A 282 37.90 -7.04 7.39
#